data_f84b6cd7e81eabc9a41fe762a7ec5f61
#
_entry.id   f84b6cd7e81eabc9a41fe762a7ec5f61
#
_cell.length_a   1.000
_cell.length_b   1.000
_cell.length_c   1.000
_cell.angle_alpha   90.00
_cell.angle_beta   90.00
_cell.angle_gamma   90.00
#
_symmetry.space_group_name_H-M   'P 1'
#
loop_
_entity.id
_entity.type
_entity.pdbx_description
1 polymer ?
#
loop_
_entity_poly.entity_id
_entity_poly.type
_entity_poly.pdbx_seq_one_letter_code
_entity_poly.pdbx_strand_id
1 'polypeptide(L)'
;MPATINDKKVFSLIEVTLSIQKTIAERYKNSFWVMAEMNKLNYYSHSGHCYPELVEKREGKVIAQLKSNLWKSDFERVNNNFLKVLKEPLKDGIKILFCASISFDPSHGLSLRILDIDPSFSLGELEREKQDTLAQLKKEGIFNANKSLNLPLLPQRMAIISVETSKGYSDFLKIIDHNPWGYKFFKHLFPSLLQGEKSVASICNQLKQIRKVVHHFDVVAIIRGGGGDVGLSSYNDFELAKAIALFPIPVLTGIGHSTNETVAEMVSFKNAITPTELADFLIQKFHHFSNPIKRGEEIIVERARRVLRDEKTKFQNMIRYFRSATNAGLMKSRVEIRSQSESLLQNSKFLIRKNEGLLKWSMVGLEKNVNSQVGACKKQLNELIIETKQITVIQLSKQKDNLLRVEKQVAILDPVNILRRGFSITLYNGVALRSSKEVQAGDKITTIVTDGEIISEVKSSKPE
;
A
#
# COMPACT_ATOMS: atom_id res chain seq x y z
N MET A 1 31.75 24.61 -57.88
CA MET A 1 30.84 25.30 -58.81
C MET A 1 29.77 24.31 -59.21
N PRO A 2 28.50 24.72 -59.27
CA PRO A 2 27.45 23.77 -59.66
C PRO A 2 27.68 23.29 -61.11
N ALA A 3 27.50 21.99 -61.35
CA ALA A 3 27.53 21.43 -62.70
C ALA A 3 26.26 21.82 -63.42
N THR A 4 26.37 22.11 -64.74
CA THR A 4 25.21 22.43 -65.61
C THR A 4 24.91 21.22 -66.47
N ILE A 5 23.72 20.65 -66.34
CA ILE A 5 23.25 19.55 -67.18
C ILE A 5 21.88 19.97 -67.76
N ASN A 6 21.79 19.98 -69.14
CA ASN A 6 20.60 20.36 -69.84
C ASN A 6 20.04 21.78 -69.44
N ASP A 7 20.88 22.77 -69.36
CA ASP A 7 20.56 24.19 -68.95
C ASP A 7 20.06 24.33 -67.50
N LYS A 8 20.12 23.29 -66.76
CA LYS A 8 19.73 23.30 -65.33
C LYS A 8 20.97 23.27 -64.41
N LYS A 9 21.03 24.20 -63.46
CA LYS A 9 22.06 24.18 -62.40
C LYS A 9 21.82 22.96 -61.49
N VAL A 10 22.76 22.04 -61.46
CA VAL A 10 22.68 20.82 -60.65
C VAL A 10 23.64 20.94 -59.47
N PHE A 11 23.12 20.80 -58.26
CA PHE A 11 23.88 20.79 -57.02
C PHE A 11 23.96 19.36 -56.52
N SER A 12 25.10 18.98 -55.98
CA SER A 12 25.19 17.75 -55.24
C SER A 12 24.45 17.83 -53.90
N LEU A 13 24.02 16.70 -53.32
CA LEU A 13 23.36 16.68 -52.04
C LEU A 13 24.24 17.29 -50.93
N ILE A 14 25.56 17.06 -50.99
CA ILE A 14 26.49 17.64 -50.02
C ILE A 14 26.59 19.17 -50.16
N GLU A 15 26.57 19.72 -51.38
CA GLU A 15 26.58 21.18 -51.57
C GLU A 15 25.32 21.84 -51.00
N VAL A 16 24.15 21.20 -51.17
CA VAL A 16 22.89 21.69 -50.59
C VAL A 16 22.95 21.63 -49.08
N THR A 17 23.37 20.49 -48.50
CA THR A 17 23.42 20.33 -47.05
C THR A 17 24.46 21.22 -46.37
N LEU A 18 25.62 21.44 -46.99
CA LEU A 18 26.62 22.40 -46.50
C LEU A 18 26.12 23.86 -46.59
N SER A 19 25.33 24.21 -47.62
CA SER A 19 24.69 25.53 -47.71
C SER A 19 23.69 25.72 -46.56
N ILE A 20 22.87 24.69 -46.25
CA ILE A 20 21.95 24.71 -45.13
C ILE A 20 22.71 24.86 -43.81
N GLN A 21 23.78 24.09 -43.64
CA GLN A 21 24.64 24.13 -42.44
C GLN A 21 25.18 25.53 -42.21
N LYS A 22 25.72 26.15 -43.27
CA LYS A 22 26.26 27.53 -43.22
C LYS A 22 25.17 28.53 -42.82
N THR A 23 24.01 28.48 -43.48
CA THR A 23 22.89 29.37 -43.20
C THR A 23 22.40 29.24 -41.75
N ILE A 24 22.31 28.03 -41.25
CA ILE A 24 21.90 27.77 -39.85
C ILE A 24 22.96 28.29 -38.87
N ALA A 25 24.24 28.01 -39.11
CA ALA A 25 25.34 28.47 -38.27
C ALA A 25 25.47 30.01 -38.24
N GLU A 26 25.21 30.70 -39.37
CA GLU A 26 25.25 32.15 -39.44
C GLU A 26 24.07 32.81 -38.71
N ARG A 27 22.87 32.19 -38.79
CA ARG A 27 21.65 32.74 -38.19
C ARG A 27 21.53 32.46 -36.71
N TYR A 28 21.91 31.26 -36.26
CA TYR A 28 21.74 30.79 -34.88
C TYR A 28 23.09 30.65 -34.15
N LYS A 29 23.74 31.79 -33.94
CA LYS A 29 25.06 31.88 -33.31
C LYS A 29 24.99 31.73 -31.77
N ASN A 30 23.88 32.10 -31.18
CA ASN A 30 23.71 32.15 -29.74
C ASN A 30 22.97 30.90 -29.21
N SER A 31 23.30 30.49 -28.01
CA SER A 31 22.50 29.54 -27.27
C SER A 31 21.24 30.23 -26.72
N PHE A 32 20.17 29.47 -26.54
CA PHE A 32 18.90 29.96 -26.04
C PHE A 32 18.28 28.88 -25.14
N TRP A 33 17.40 29.31 -24.24
CA TRP A 33 16.69 28.42 -23.37
C TRP A 33 15.40 27.93 -24.02
N VAL A 34 15.17 26.61 -23.94
CA VAL A 34 14.00 25.94 -24.53
C VAL A 34 13.36 25.07 -23.46
N MET A 35 12.04 25.07 -23.46
CA MET A 35 11.24 24.15 -22.66
C MET A 35 10.69 23.05 -23.58
N ALA A 36 10.94 21.78 -23.19
CA ALA A 36 10.38 20.61 -23.87
C ALA A 36 10.26 19.42 -22.94
N GLU A 37 9.50 18.44 -23.35
CA GLU A 37 9.48 17.13 -22.71
C GLU A 37 10.54 16.23 -23.35
N MET A 38 11.33 15.56 -22.52
CA MET A 38 12.30 14.57 -22.98
C MET A 38 11.58 13.22 -23.17
N ASN A 39 11.19 12.94 -24.41
CA ASN A 39 10.44 11.73 -24.73
C ASN A 39 11.30 10.46 -24.56
N LYS A 40 12.57 10.52 -24.99
CA LYS A 40 13.54 9.43 -24.84
C LYS A 40 14.93 10.01 -24.61
N LEU A 41 15.67 9.46 -23.67
CA LEU A 41 17.05 9.87 -23.37
C LEU A 41 18.05 9.28 -24.33
N ASN A 42 17.85 8.04 -24.82
CA ASN A 42 18.71 7.32 -25.75
C ASN A 42 20.21 7.38 -25.34
N TYR A 43 20.53 6.84 -24.17
CA TYR A 43 21.89 6.77 -23.66
C TYR A 43 22.68 5.61 -24.29
N TYR A 44 23.84 5.92 -24.85
CA TYR A 44 24.76 4.96 -25.44
C TYR A 44 25.95 4.72 -24.50
N SER A 45 25.93 3.64 -23.77
CA SER A 45 26.93 3.30 -22.75
C SER A 45 28.38 3.20 -23.32
N HIS A 46 28.53 2.81 -24.60
CA HIS A 46 29.83 2.67 -25.25
C HIS A 46 30.53 4.01 -25.44
N SER A 47 29.82 5.04 -25.85
CA SER A 47 30.35 6.39 -26.09
C SER A 47 30.14 7.35 -24.92
N GLY A 48 29.23 7.04 -24.03
CA GLY A 48 28.77 7.91 -22.97
C GLY A 48 27.94 9.10 -23.46
N HIS A 49 27.56 9.14 -24.73
CA HIS A 49 26.73 10.19 -25.32
C HIS A 49 25.25 9.87 -25.18
N CYS A 50 24.43 10.91 -25.08
CA CYS A 50 22.98 10.80 -25.14
C CYS A 50 22.45 11.52 -26.37
N TYR A 51 21.39 10.96 -26.93
CA TYR A 51 20.68 11.54 -28.08
C TYR A 51 19.18 11.71 -27.71
N PRO A 52 18.86 12.68 -26.82
CA PRO A 52 17.51 12.85 -26.38
C PRO A 52 16.57 13.24 -27.51
N GLU A 53 15.39 12.64 -27.52
CA GLU A 53 14.27 13.07 -28.36
C GLU A 53 13.41 14.05 -27.56
N LEU A 54 13.34 15.29 -28.04
CA LEU A 54 12.60 16.37 -27.41
C LEU A 54 11.27 16.56 -28.11
N VAL A 55 10.20 16.64 -27.35
CA VAL A 55 8.84 16.85 -27.86
C VAL A 55 8.15 17.96 -27.12
N GLU A 56 7.28 18.67 -27.84
CA GLU A 56 6.28 19.54 -27.23
C GLU A 56 4.91 18.97 -27.51
N LYS A 57 4.12 18.80 -26.43
CA LYS A 57 2.76 18.26 -26.50
C LYS A 57 1.75 19.33 -26.13
N ARG A 58 0.65 19.38 -26.86
CA ARG A 58 -0.52 20.20 -26.54
C ARG A 58 -1.76 19.30 -26.64
N GLU A 59 -2.57 19.27 -25.61
CA GLU A 59 -3.76 18.40 -25.52
C GLU A 59 -3.48 16.93 -25.84
N GLY A 60 -2.33 16.42 -25.38
CA GLY A 60 -1.90 15.04 -25.61
C GLY A 60 -1.34 14.72 -27.00
N LYS A 61 -1.32 15.71 -27.91
CA LYS A 61 -0.75 15.56 -29.26
C LYS A 61 0.63 16.19 -29.35
N VAL A 62 1.57 15.51 -30.00
CA VAL A 62 2.88 16.05 -30.29
C VAL A 62 2.73 17.11 -31.39
N ILE A 63 3.08 18.36 -31.08
CA ILE A 63 3.03 19.50 -31.99
C ILE A 63 4.41 19.87 -32.54
N ALA A 64 5.47 19.53 -31.81
CA ALA A 64 6.85 19.72 -32.27
C ALA A 64 7.72 18.57 -31.76
N GLN A 65 8.69 18.16 -32.57
CA GLN A 65 9.70 17.16 -32.23
C GLN A 65 11.04 17.50 -32.84
N LEU A 66 12.08 17.44 -32.04
CA LEU A 66 13.47 17.59 -32.49
C LEU A 66 14.38 16.58 -31.82
N LYS A 67 15.36 16.12 -32.59
CA LYS A 67 16.48 15.35 -32.05
C LYS A 67 17.45 16.28 -31.37
N SER A 68 18.10 15.79 -30.34
CA SER A 68 19.16 16.54 -29.65
C SER A 68 20.37 15.68 -29.36
N ASN A 69 21.48 16.35 -29.12
CA ASN A 69 22.76 15.75 -28.77
C ASN A 69 23.19 16.28 -27.41
N LEU A 70 23.50 15.38 -26.51
CA LEU A 70 24.05 15.70 -25.18
C LEU A 70 25.35 14.89 -25.02
N TRP A 71 26.48 15.59 -25.14
CA TRP A 71 27.79 14.98 -25.12
C TRP A 71 28.12 14.45 -23.71
N LYS A 72 29.00 13.46 -23.61
CA LYS A 72 29.36 12.77 -22.37
C LYS A 72 29.67 13.73 -21.21
N SER A 73 30.54 14.72 -21.43
CA SER A 73 30.93 15.71 -20.40
C SER A 73 29.73 16.54 -19.91
N ASP A 74 28.89 16.96 -20.84
CA ASP A 74 27.68 17.75 -20.51
C ASP A 74 26.65 16.86 -19.82
N PHE A 75 26.48 15.62 -20.29
CA PHE A 75 25.59 14.64 -19.65
C PHE A 75 25.98 14.33 -18.20
N GLU A 76 27.25 14.03 -17.95
CA GLU A 76 27.73 13.75 -16.60
C GLU A 76 27.52 14.95 -15.68
N ARG A 77 27.80 16.17 -16.13
CA ARG A 77 27.59 17.40 -15.37
C ARG A 77 26.11 17.62 -15.06
N VAL A 78 25.29 17.58 -16.09
CA VAL A 78 23.82 17.78 -15.96
C VAL A 78 23.19 16.71 -15.08
N ASN A 79 23.49 15.44 -15.33
CA ASN A 79 22.92 14.34 -14.57
C ASN A 79 23.34 14.39 -13.08
N ASN A 80 24.58 14.79 -12.78
CA ASN A 80 25.02 15.01 -11.41
C ASN A 80 24.28 16.17 -10.74
N ASN A 81 23.96 17.23 -11.46
CA ASN A 81 23.14 18.33 -10.94
C ASN A 81 21.70 17.89 -10.68
N PHE A 82 21.13 17.09 -11.58
CA PHE A 82 19.80 16.49 -11.39
C PHE A 82 19.77 15.61 -10.14
N LEU A 83 20.75 14.72 -9.96
CA LEU A 83 20.86 13.87 -8.78
C LEU A 83 20.97 14.68 -7.47
N LYS A 84 21.66 15.83 -7.51
CA LYS A 84 21.76 16.70 -6.30
C LYS A 84 20.45 17.38 -5.95
N VAL A 85 19.70 17.87 -6.93
CA VAL A 85 18.50 18.71 -6.73
C VAL A 85 17.22 17.85 -6.65
N LEU A 86 16.99 16.99 -7.65
CA LEU A 86 15.78 16.16 -7.74
C LEU A 86 15.91 14.82 -7.03
N LYS A 87 17.15 14.42 -6.64
CA LYS A 87 17.47 13.06 -6.14
C LYS A 87 17.17 11.97 -7.16
N GLU A 88 16.95 12.32 -8.40
CA GLU A 88 16.70 11.42 -9.53
C GLU A 88 17.63 11.75 -10.69
N PRO A 89 18.10 10.72 -11.45
CA PRO A 89 18.83 10.98 -12.68
C PRO A 89 17.92 11.55 -13.76
N LEU A 90 18.53 12.12 -14.78
CA LEU A 90 17.82 12.51 -15.98
C LEU A 90 17.17 11.28 -16.63
N LYS A 91 15.87 11.34 -16.93
CA LYS A 91 15.07 10.21 -17.41
C LYS A 91 14.07 10.62 -18.48
N ASP A 92 13.50 9.64 -19.16
CA ASP A 92 12.44 9.84 -20.13
C ASP A 92 11.17 10.43 -19.47
N GLY A 93 10.37 11.15 -20.24
CA GLY A 93 9.08 11.71 -19.81
C GLY A 93 9.16 12.98 -18.96
N ILE A 94 10.36 13.47 -18.63
CA ILE A 94 10.52 14.67 -17.80
C ILE A 94 10.46 15.93 -18.62
N LYS A 95 9.76 16.96 -18.12
CA LYS A 95 9.81 18.31 -18.68
C LYS A 95 11.07 19.01 -18.20
N ILE A 96 11.81 19.55 -19.13
CA ILE A 96 13.08 20.22 -18.89
C ILE A 96 13.10 21.62 -19.48
N LEU A 97 13.77 22.52 -18.78
CA LEU A 97 14.23 23.79 -19.29
C LEU A 97 15.74 23.66 -19.56
N PHE A 98 16.14 23.75 -20.81
CA PHE A 98 17.52 23.49 -21.21
C PHE A 98 18.06 24.60 -22.11
N CYS A 99 19.34 24.86 -21.94
CA CYS A 99 20.10 25.74 -22.82
C CYS A 99 20.64 24.95 -24.01
N ALA A 100 20.33 25.35 -25.21
CA ALA A 100 20.77 24.68 -26.42
C ALA A 100 21.24 25.61 -27.50
N SER A 101 22.05 25.08 -28.42
CA SER A 101 22.38 25.68 -29.70
C SER A 101 21.87 24.80 -30.84
N ILE A 102 21.47 25.43 -31.93
CA ILE A 102 21.05 24.70 -33.15
C ILE A 102 22.27 24.22 -33.90
N SER A 103 22.25 22.97 -34.31
CA SER A 103 23.29 22.33 -35.09
C SER A 103 22.68 21.59 -36.28
N PHE A 104 23.30 21.67 -37.43
CA PHE A 104 22.93 20.89 -38.61
C PHE A 104 24.15 20.11 -39.08
N ASP A 105 23.97 18.81 -39.20
CA ASP A 105 24.97 17.91 -39.76
C ASP A 105 24.50 17.37 -41.10
N PRO A 106 25.35 17.38 -42.15
CA PRO A 106 24.97 16.89 -43.46
C PRO A 106 24.45 15.45 -43.52
N SER A 107 24.90 14.60 -42.62
CA SER A 107 24.51 13.18 -42.54
C SER A 107 23.38 12.92 -41.57
N HIS A 108 23.33 13.70 -40.48
CA HIS A 108 22.38 13.47 -39.37
C HIS A 108 21.23 14.48 -39.29
N GLY A 109 21.32 15.56 -40.10
CA GLY A 109 20.27 16.59 -40.21
C GLY A 109 20.30 17.60 -39.05
N LEU A 110 19.15 18.21 -38.83
CA LEU A 110 18.95 19.23 -37.79
C LEU A 110 18.85 18.60 -36.39
N SER A 111 19.60 19.16 -35.45
CA SER A 111 19.56 18.73 -34.04
C SER A 111 19.82 19.93 -33.10
N LEU A 112 19.41 19.80 -31.85
CA LEU A 112 19.73 20.73 -30.78
C LEU A 112 20.90 20.17 -29.99
N ARG A 113 21.99 20.92 -29.84
CA ARG A 113 23.06 20.58 -28.89
C ARG A 113 22.68 21.14 -27.53
N ILE A 114 22.40 20.27 -26.59
CA ILE A 114 22.10 20.63 -25.20
C ILE A 114 23.42 20.99 -24.53
N LEU A 115 23.47 22.19 -23.96
CA LEU A 115 24.63 22.69 -23.21
C LEU A 115 24.43 22.60 -21.71
N ASP A 116 23.21 22.88 -21.23
CA ASP A 116 22.85 22.84 -19.81
C ASP A 116 21.36 22.57 -19.64
N ILE A 117 20.98 22.07 -18.46
CA ILE A 117 19.56 21.85 -18.08
C ILE A 117 19.36 22.41 -16.67
N ASP A 118 18.30 23.17 -16.47
CA ASP A 118 17.93 23.70 -15.16
C ASP A 118 17.11 22.66 -14.37
N PRO A 119 17.69 22.05 -13.33
CA PRO A 119 16.97 21.08 -12.53
C PRO A 119 15.86 21.70 -11.67
N SER A 120 15.97 23.00 -11.32
CA SER A 120 14.96 23.69 -10.49
C SER A 120 13.63 23.83 -11.20
N PHE A 121 13.67 24.04 -12.53
CA PHE A 121 12.48 24.04 -13.36
C PHE A 121 11.78 22.69 -13.34
N SER A 122 12.52 21.60 -13.53
CA SER A 122 11.97 20.26 -13.53
C SER A 122 11.38 19.89 -12.17
N LEU A 123 12.01 20.32 -11.07
CA LEU A 123 11.48 20.16 -9.71
C LEU A 123 10.14 20.90 -9.55
N GLY A 124 10.03 22.12 -10.04
CA GLY A 124 8.79 22.91 -10.02
C GLY A 124 7.66 22.25 -10.82
N GLU A 125 7.96 21.70 -12.00
CA GLU A 125 6.99 20.97 -12.80
C GLU A 125 6.53 19.67 -12.14
N LEU A 126 7.43 18.90 -11.52
CA LEU A 126 7.07 17.70 -10.77
C LEU A 126 6.17 18.01 -9.56
N GLU A 127 6.44 19.11 -8.85
CA GLU A 127 5.57 19.53 -7.74
C GLU A 127 4.20 20.00 -8.27
N ARG A 128 4.16 20.70 -9.38
CA ARG A 128 2.91 21.08 -10.04
C ARG A 128 2.10 19.87 -10.48
N GLU A 129 2.73 18.88 -11.12
CA GLU A 129 2.07 17.62 -11.50
C GLU A 129 1.50 16.89 -10.27
N LYS A 130 2.23 16.89 -9.14
CA LYS A 130 1.75 16.36 -7.86
C LYS A 130 0.50 17.10 -7.39
N GLN A 131 0.49 18.44 -7.43
CA GLN A 131 -0.66 19.26 -7.04
C GLN A 131 -1.86 19.05 -7.97
N ASP A 132 -1.62 18.96 -9.27
CA ASP A 132 -2.67 18.67 -10.25
C ASP A 132 -3.30 17.29 -10.01
N THR A 133 -2.48 16.28 -9.74
CA THR A 133 -2.93 14.94 -9.36
C THR A 133 -3.80 14.98 -8.10
N LEU A 134 -3.36 15.69 -7.06
CA LEU A 134 -4.12 15.86 -5.83
C LEU A 134 -5.46 16.56 -6.05
N ALA A 135 -5.45 17.63 -6.86
CA ALA A 135 -6.65 18.38 -7.20
C ALA A 135 -7.66 17.50 -7.95
N GLN A 136 -7.18 16.70 -8.90
CA GLN A 136 -8.02 15.78 -9.67
C GLN A 136 -8.63 14.68 -8.78
N LEU A 137 -7.84 14.04 -7.91
CA LEU A 137 -8.33 13.03 -6.95
C LEU A 137 -9.39 13.59 -6.00
N LYS A 138 -9.21 14.84 -5.54
CA LYS A 138 -10.19 15.55 -4.72
C LYS A 138 -11.46 15.87 -5.50
N LYS A 139 -11.33 16.33 -6.74
CA LYS A 139 -12.45 16.62 -7.65
C LYS A 139 -13.28 15.37 -7.95
N GLU A 140 -12.63 14.24 -8.16
CA GLU A 140 -13.29 12.95 -8.34
C GLU A 140 -13.86 12.37 -7.02
N GLY A 141 -13.57 13.00 -5.89
CA GLY A 141 -14.05 12.56 -4.56
C GLY A 141 -13.42 11.27 -4.04
N ILE A 142 -12.35 10.79 -4.68
CA ILE A 142 -11.73 9.49 -4.38
C ILE A 142 -10.51 9.59 -3.47
N PHE A 143 -10.05 10.80 -3.15
CA PHE A 143 -8.83 11.01 -2.36
C PHE A 143 -8.84 10.27 -1.00
N ASN A 144 -9.98 10.17 -0.33
CA ASN A 144 -10.11 9.49 0.95
C ASN A 144 -10.76 8.11 0.84
N ALA A 145 -11.00 7.59 -0.36
CA ALA A 145 -11.76 6.37 -0.55
C ALA A 145 -11.12 5.17 0.15
N ASN A 146 -9.81 4.96 0.00
CA ASN A 146 -9.11 3.87 0.70
C ASN A 146 -8.97 4.13 2.21
N LYS A 147 -8.76 5.40 2.62
CA LYS A 147 -8.68 5.78 4.04
C LYS A 147 -9.98 5.52 4.81
N SER A 148 -11.12 5.61 4.15
CA SER A 148 -12.42 5.37 4.76
C SER A 148 -12.79 3.89 4.91
N LEU A 149 -11.96 2.99 4.38
CA LEU A 149 -12.16 1.55 4.54
C LEU A 149 -11.94 1.14 6.01
N ASN A 150 -12.58 0.07 6.41
CA ASN A 150 -12.35 -0.54 7.72
C ASN A 150 -11.20 -1.52 7.64
N LEU A 151 -10.15 -1.28 8.43
CA LEU A 151 -9.10 -2.27 8.62
C LEU A 151 -9.66 -3.42 9.47
N PRO A 152 -9.52 -4.69 9.05
CA PRO A 152 -9.88 -5.83 9.88
C PRO A 152 -9.22 -5.76 11.26
N LEU A 153 -9.89 -6.26 12.28
CA LEU A 153 -9.35 -6.28 13.65
C LEU A 153 -8.01 -7.02 13.73
N LEU A 154 -7.87 -8.08 12.96
CA LEU A 154 -6.67 -8.91 12.86
C LEU A 154 -6.30 -9.08 11.38
N PRO A 155 -5.59 -8.12 10.78
CA PRO A 155 -5.18 -8.19 9.38
C PRO A 155 -4.03 -9.19 9.21
N GLN A 156 -4.39 -10.46 9.05
CA GLN A 156 -3.45 -11.58 9.07
C GLN A 156 -2.92 -11.95 7.69
N ARG A 157 -3.75 -11.77 6.64
CA ARG A 157 -3.44 -12.18 5.27
C ARG A 157 -3.03 -10.96 4.45
N MET A 158 -1.77 -10.93 4.07
CA MET A 158 -1.16 -9.77 3.42
C MET A 158 -0.75 -10.08 1.99
N ALA A 159 -1.21 -9.28 1.04
CA ALA A 159 -0.60 -9.20 -0.28
C ALA A 159 0.51 -8.15 -0.24
N ILE A 160 1.72 -8.53 -0.56
CA ILE A 160 2.88 -7.64 -0.50
C ILE A 160 3.36 -7.34 -1.92
N ILE A 161 3.37 -6.07 -2.30
CA ILE A 161 3.96 -5.61 -3.55
C ILE A 161 5.36 -5.10 -3.23
N SER A 162 6.38 -5.80 -3.69
CA SER A 162 7.77 -5.44 -3.45
C SER A 162 8.71 -6.05 -4.48
N VAL A 163 9.98 -5.64 -4.44
CA VAL A 163 11.07 -6.36 -5.11
C VAL A 163 11.57 -7.43 -4.15
N GLU A 164 11.62 -8.67 -4.59
CA GLU A 164 11.99 -9.83 -3.76
C GLU A 164 13.35 -9.65 -3.05
N THR A 165 14.33 -9.08 -3.76
CA THR A 165 15.69 -8.84 -3.25
C THR A 165 15.82 -7.52 -2.48
N SER A 166 14.76 -6.76 -2.27
CA SER A 166 14.85 -5.44 -1.64
C SER A 166 15.15 -5.56 -0.14
N LYS A 167 16.04 -4.69 0.34
CA LYS A 167 16.38 -4.61 1.76
C LYS A 167 15.14 -4.30 2.63
N GLY A 168 14.28 -3.37 2.19
CA GLY A 168 13.08 -3.02 2.94
C GLY A 168 12.10 -4.17 3.08
N TYR A 169 11.94 -5.00 2.05
CA TYR A 169 11.16 -6.23 2.14
C TYR A 169 11.77 -7.23 3.12
N SER A 170 13.08 -7.43 3.05
CA SER A 170 13.80 -8.29 3.99
C SER A 170 13.66 -7.81 5.45
N ASP A 171 13.80 -6.50 5.69
CA ASP A 171 13.70 -5.93 7.03
C ASP A 171 12.25 -6.01 7.57
N PHE A 172 11.25 -5.78 6.70
CA PHE A 172 9.84 -6.01 7.04
C PHE A 172 9.58 -7.45 7.46
N LEU A 173 10.06 -8.42 6.66
CA LEU A 173 9.89 -9.85 6.95
C LEU A 173 10.54 -10.24 8.28
N LYS A 174 11.76 -9.76 8.55
CA LYS A 174 12.45 -10.05 9.82
C LYS A 174 11.60 -9.65 11.03
N ILE A 175 11.00 -8.45 11.01
CA ILE A 175 10.18 -7.97 12.13
C ILE A 175 8.89 -8.78 12.26
N ILE A 176 8.19 -9.02 11.15
CA ILE A 176 6.94 -9.77 11.13
C ILE A 176 7.15 -11.21 11.61
N ASP A 177 8.23 -11.87 11.16
CA ASP A 177 8.46 -13.29 11.46
C ASP A 177 9.06 -13.52 12.84
N HIS A 178 9.87 -12.59 13.34
CA HIS A 178 10.52 -12.69 14.64
C HIS A 178 9.83 -11.85 15.72
N ASN A 179 8.52 -11.58 15.57
CA ASN A 179 7.80 -10.83 16.58
C ASN A 179 7.76 -11.60 17.92
N PRO A 180 8.06 -10.94 19.07
CA PRO A 180 8.22 -11.60 20.36
C PRO A 180 6.93 -12.22 20.91
N TRP A 181 5.78 -11.90 20.34
CA TRP A 181 4.47 -12.40 20.77
C TRP A 181 4.00 -13.63 20.00
N GLY A 182 4.75 -14.08 18.97
CA GLY A 182 4.44 -15.28 18.20
C GLY A 182 3.22 -15.13 17.28
N TYR A 183 2.81 -13.90 16.95
CA TYR A 183 1.74 -13.68 15.98
C TYR A 183 2.17 -14.16 14.60
N LYS A 184 1.29 -14.90 13.93
CA LYS A 184 1.55 -15.44 12.59
C LYS A 184 0.81 -14.64 11.54
N PHE A 185 1.53 -14.30 10.46
CA PHE A 185 1.01 -13.59 9.31
C PHE A 185 1.18 -14.44 8.05
N PHE A 186 0.15 -14.50 7.24
CA PHE A 186 0.17 -15.12 5.92
C PHE A 186 0.54 -14.05 4.88
N LYS A 187 1.68 -14.22 4.28
CA LYS A 187 2.27 -13.25 3.35
C LYS A 187 2.35 -13.84 1.96
N HIS A 188 1.92 -13.10 0.96
CA HIS A 188 2.11 -13.47 -0.44
C HIS A 188 2.77 -12.32 -1.18
N LEU A 189 3.93 -12.58 -1.77
CA LEU A 189 4.68 -11.58 -2.54
C LEU A 189 4.13 -11.51 -3.96
N PHE A 190 3.85 -10.30 -4.40
CA PHE A 190 3.59 -9.91 -5.78
C PHE A 190 4.79 -9.11 -6.28
N PRO A 191 5.73 -9.76 -6.98
CA PRO A 191 6.96 -9.11 -7.39
C PRO A 191 6.67 -7.98 -8.38
N SER A 192 7.23 -6.80 -8.13
CA SER A 192 7.00 -5.60 -8.93
C SER A 192 8.24 -4.75 -9.03
N LEU A 193 8.40 -4.07 -10.15
CA LEU A 193 9.36 -2.98 -10.26
C LEU A 193 8.82 -1.79 -9.48
N LEU A 194 9.62 -1.28 -8.55
CA LEU A 194 9.23 -0.17 -7.66
C LEU A 194 9.95 1.14 -8.00
N GLN A 195 10.81 1.13 -9.02
CA GLN A 195 11.60 2.27 -9.48
C GLN A 195 11.68 2.28 -11.00
N GLY A 196 11.87 3.47 -11.59
CA GLY A 196 11.97 3.67 -13.02
C GLY A 196 10.59 3.80 -13.70
N GLU A 197 10.61 4.07 -15.01
CA GLU A 197 9.40 4.37 -15.80
C GLU A 197 8.33 3.29 -15.78
N LYS A 198 8.75 2.03 -15.71
CA LYS A 198 7.83 0.89 -15.73
C LYS A 198 7.23 0.58 -14.35
N SER A 199 7.62 1.31 -13.30
CA SER A 199 7.17 1.05 -11.92
C SER A 199 5.66 1.24 -11.76
N VAL A 200 5.10 2.32 -12.28
CA VAL A 200 3.65 2.62 -12.24
C VAL A 200 2.87 1.47 -12.88
N ALA A 201 3.20 1.13 -14.11
CA ALA A 201 2.52 0.05 -14.83
C ALA A 201 2.68 -1.31 -14.12
N SER A 202 3.86 -1.58 -13.57
CA SER A 202 4.15 -2.81 -12.83
C SER A 202 3.30 -2.90 -11.56
N ILE A 203 3.27 -1.86 -10.73
CA ILE A 203 2.48 -1.82 -9.49
C ILE A 203 0.99 -1.91 -9.80
N CYS A 204 0.49 -1.12 -10.76
CA CYS A 204 -0.90 -1.16 -11.18
C CYS A 204 -1.31 -2.56 -11.70
N ASN A 205 -0.42 -3.25 -12.40
CA ASN A 205 -0.66 -4.62 -12.85
C ASN A 205 -0.76 -5.59 -11.66
N GLN A 206 0.12 -5.47 -10.66
CA GLN A 206 0.03 -6.30 -9.46
C GLN A 206 -1.24 -5.99 -8.66
N LEU A 207 -1.63 -4.73 -8.53
CA LEU A 207 -2.91 -4.37 -7.93
C LEU A 207 -4.10 -5.00 -8.67
N LYS A 208 -4.07 -5.01 -10.01
CA LYS A 208 -5.09 -5.70 -10.81
C LYS A 208 -5.10 -7.22 -10.56
N GLN A 209 -3.93 -7.85 -10.41
CA GLN A 209 -3.85 -9.27 -10.09
C GLN A 209 -4.36 -9.56 -8.68
N ILE A 210 -3.96 -8.79 -7.69
CA ILE A 210 -4.45 -8.92 -6.31
C ILE A 210 -5.97 -8.75 -6.26
N ARG A 211 -6.52 -7.81 -7.04
CA ARG A 211 -7.97 -7.59 -7.13
C ARG A 211 -8.75 -8.82 -7.58
N LYS A 212 -8.19 -9.66 -8.45
CA LYS A 212 -8.83 -10.91 -8.87
C LYS A 212 -8.98 -11.94 -7.74
N VAL A 213 -8.08 -11.87 -6.76
CA VAL A 213 -8.01 -12.81 -5.63
C VAL A 213 -8.15 -12.08 -4.28
N VAL A 214 -8.79 -10.92 -4.28
CA VAL A 214 -8.86 -10.02 -3.12
C VAL A 214 -9.46 -10.66 -1.87
N HIS A 215 -10.35 -11.61 -2.04
CA HIS A 215 -10.98 -12.36 -0.93
C HIS A 215 -9.99 -13.19 -0.10
N HIS A 216 -8.79 -13.44 -0.61
CA HIS A 216 -7.72 -14.12 0.14
C HIS A 216 -6.91 -13.19 1.03
N PHE A 217 -7.07 -11.88 0.90
CA PHE A 217 -6.24 -10.90 1.61
C PHE A 217 -7.07 -9.95 2.47
N ASP A 218 -6.48 -9.54 3.57
CA ASP A 218 -7.05 -8.56 4.50
C ASP A 218 -6.52 -7.16 4.20
N VAL A 219 -5.27 -7.08 3.72
CA VAL A 219 -4.57 -5.83 3.40
C VAL A 219 -3.61 -6.02 2.24
N VAL A 220 -3.31 -4.93 1.55
CA VAL A 220 -2.19 -4.84 0.61
C VAL A 220 -1.09 -4.00 1.25
N ALA A 221 0.15 -4.43 1.17
CA ALA A 221 1.32 -3.66 1.61
C ALA A 221 2.22 -3.37 0.41
N ILE A 222 2.44 -2.09 0.10
CA ILE A 222 3.41 -1.66 -0.90
C ILE A 222 4.69 -1.29 -0.15
N ILE A 223 5.72 -2.12 -0.31
CA ILE A 223 6.96 -2.00 0.46
C ILE A 223 8.10 -1.71 -0.49
N ARG A 224 8.69 -0.52 -0.34
CA ARG A 224 9.91 -0.12 -1.01
C ARG A 224 11.02 0.04 0.03
N GLY A 225 12.19 -0.43 -0.25
CA GLY A 225 13.30 -0.28 0.67
C GLY A 225 14.62 0.02 -0.03
N GLY A 226 15.42 0.89 0.57
CA GLY A 226 16.84 1.00 0.31
C GLY A 226 17.28 1.84 -0.89
N GLY A 227 16.42 2.67 -1.48
CA GLY A 227 16.76 3.48 -2.67
C GLY A 227 16.91 5.00 -2.44
N GLY A 228 16.88 5.49 -1.21
CA GLY A 228 16.85 6.93 -0.97
C GLY A 228 15.67 7.63 -1.68
N ASP A 229 15.81 8.92 -1.99
CA ASP A 229 14.76 9.73 -2.66
C ASP A 229 14.61 9.42 -4.16
N VAL A 230 15.49 8.58 -4.72
CA VAL A 230 15.55 8.32 -6.16
C VAL A 230 14.31 7.53 -6.63
N GLY A 231 13.57 8.06 -7.60
CA GLY A 231 12.43 7.38 -8.23
C GLY A 231 11.12 7.50 -7.46
N LEU A 232 11.00 8.44 -6.52
CA LEU A 232 9.75 8.70 -5.79
C LEU A 232 8.70 9.42 -6.65
N SER A 233 9.11 10.15 -7.67
CA SER A 233 8.20 10.91 -8.54
C SER A 233 7.13 10.03 -9.20
N SER A 234 7.46 8.77 -9.52
CA SER A 234 6.50 7.82 -10.08
C SER A 234 5.32 7.51 -9.17
N TYR A 235 5.48 7.70 -7.85
CA TYR A 235 4.39 7.52 -6.87
C TYR A 235 3.43 8.73 -6.78
N ASN A 236 3.70 9.81 -7.56
CA ASN A 236 2.79 10.93 -7.75
C ASN A 236 1.86 10.76 -8.96
N ASP A 237 2.04 9.69 -9.71
CA ASP A 237 1.24 9.38 -10.89
C ASP A 237 -0.24 9.18 -10.53
N PHE A 238 -1.11 9.78 -11.36
CA PHE A 238 -2.57 9.77 -11.15
C PHE A 238 -3.17 8.37 -11.24
N GLU A 239 -2.75 7.56 -12.22
CA GLU A 239 -3.29 6.22 -12.41
C GLU A 239 -2.93 5.29 -11.24
N LEU A 240 -1.70 5.41 -10.74
CA LEU A 240 -1.27 4.68 -9.55
C LEU A 240 -2.05 5.12 -8.30
N ALA A 241 -2.14 6.43 -8.08
CA ALA A 241 -2.87 6.98 -6.94
C ALA A 241 -4.35 6.60 -6.97
N LYS A 242 -4.98 6.66 -8.14
CA LYS A 242 -6.36 6.23 -8.36
C LYS A 242 -6.55 4.74 -8.13
N ALA A 243 -5.61 3.92 -8.61
CA ALA A 243 -5.65 2.47 -8.39
C ALA A 243 -5.57 2.11 -6.90
N ILE A 244 -4.76 2.84 -6.13
CA ILE A 244 -4.66 2.69 -4.67
C ILE A 244 -5.93 3.21 -3.98
N ALA A 245 -6.37 4.42 -4.31
CA ALA A 245 -7.54 5.04 -3.70
C ALA A 245 -8.82 4.21 -3.85
N LEU A 246 -9.03 3.62 -5.01
CA LEU A 246 -10.20 2.79 -5.34
C LEU A 246 -9.97 1.29 -5.05
N PHE A 247 -8.90 0.94 -4.34
CA PHE A 247 -8.67 -0.45 -4.01
C PHE A 247 -9.66 -0.93 -2.94
N PRO A 248 -10.24 -2.15 -3.10
CA PRO A 248 -11.38 -2.59 -2.27
C PRO A 248 -11.00 -3.01 -0.83
N ILE A 249 -9.71 -3.20 -0.55
CA ILE A 249 -9.20 -3.45 0.81
C ILE A 249 -8.15 -2.40 1.17
N PRO A 250 -7.87 -2.20 2.47
CA PRO A 250 -6.87 -1.24 2.90
C PRO A 250 -5.51 -1.47 2.25
N VAL A 251 -4.96 -0.41 1.67
CA VAL A 251 -3.61 -0.38 1.13
C VAL A 251 -2.72 0.35 2.12
N LEU A 252 -1.65 -0.31 2.52
CA LEU A 252 -0.65 0.21 3.44
C LEU A 252 0.62 0.49 2.63
N THR A 253 1.29 1.57 2.90
CA THR A 253 2.54 1.93 2.23
C THR A 253 3.68 2.00 3.22
N GLY A 254 4.82 1.47 2.84
CA GLY A 254 6.11 1.61 3.51
C GLY A 254 7.16 1.93 2.45
N ILE A 255 7.03 3.11 1.84
CA ILE A 255 7.85 3.53 0.69
C ILE A 255 9.08 4.30 1.17
N GLY A 256 8.93 5.00 2.27
CA GLY A 256 10.01 5.57 3.06
C GLY A 256 10.51 6.93 2.61
N HIS A 257 9.93 8.04 3.15
CA HIS A 257 10.70 9.24 3.49
C HIS A 257 9.88 10.19 4.39
N SER A 258 10.55 10.74 5.40
CA SER A 258 9.93 11.60 6.42
C SER A 258 9.58 13.00 5.92
N THR A 259 10.16 13.45 4.81
CA THR A 259 10.10 14.85 4.37
C THR A 259 9.25 15.10 3.13
N ASN A 260 8.99 14.09 2.28
CA ASN A 260 8.26 14.26 1.02
C ASN A 260 7.29 13.11 0.80
N GLU A 261 6.09 13.24 1.36
CA GLU A 261 5.02 12.28 1.15
C GLU A 261 4.54 12.30 -0.30
N THR A 262 4.48 11.15 -0.94
CA THR A 262 3.99 10.99 -2.31
C THR A 262 2.46 10.92 -2.35
N VAL A 263 1.85 11.17 -3.53
CA VAL A 263 0.39 11.08 -3.68
C VAL A 263 -0.12 9.68 -3.40
N ALA A 264 0.61 8.64 -3.80
CA ALA A 264 0.28 7.24 -3.48
C ALA A 264 0.20 6.98 -1.96
N GLU A 265 1.13 7.55 -1.18
CA GLU A 265 1.10 7.49 0.27
C GLU A 265 -0.07 8.29 0.85
N MET A 266 -0.33 9.48 0.30
CA MET A 266 -1.43 10.35 0.74
C MET A 266 -2.81 9.74 0.53
N VAL A 267 -3.03 8.88 -0.45
CA VAL A 267 -4.32 8.22 -0.71
C VAL A 267 -4.43 6.84 -0.07
N SER A 268 -3.34 6.28 0.41
CA SER A 268 -3.31 4.97 1.07
C SER A 268 -4.07 5.00 2.41
N PHE A 269 -4.50 3.85 2.90
CA PHE A 269 -5.15 3.71 4.19
C PHE A 269 -4.24 4.15 5.33
N LYS A 270 -2.99 3.74 5.29
CA LYS A 270 -1.95 4.09 6.25
C LYS A 270 -0.62 4.19 5.54
N ASN A 271 0.03 5.33 5.71
CA ASN A 271 1.42 5.53 5.36
C ASN A 271 2.31 5.24 6.57
N ALA A 272 3.37 4.49 6.37
CA ALA A 272 4.46 4.29 7.31
C ALA A 272 5.75 4.79 6.66
N ILE A 273 6.55 5.54 7.42
CA ILE A 273 7.80 6.12 6.93
C ILE A 273 8.77 5.04 6.48
N THR A 274 8.75 3.89 7.14
CA THR A 274 9.65 2.76 6.83
C THR A 274 8.90 1.44 6.76
N PRO A 275 9.43 0.47 6.03
CA PRO A 275 8.90 -0.90 6.06
C PRO A 275 8.85 -1.52 7.47
N THR A 276 9.81 -1.16 8.32
CA THR A 276 9.89 -1.60 9.72
C THR A 276 8.75 -1.03 10.55
N GLU A 277 8.45 0.27 10.40
CA GLU A 277 7.30 0.91 11.04
C GLU A 277 5.97 0.28 10.60
N LEU A 278 5.87 -0.09 9.31
CA LEU A 278 4.68 -0.78 8.80
C LEU A 278 4.50 -2.16 9.47
N ALA A 279 5.59 -2.90 9.65
CA ALA A 279 5.58 -4.17 10.35
C ALA A 279 5.15 -4.00 11.81
N ASP A 280 5.72 -3.02 12.50
CA ASP A 280 5.37 -2.69 13.88
C ASP A 280 3.90 -2.27 14.01
N PHE A 281 3.39 -1.45 13.09
CA PHE A 281 1.97 -1.08 13.07
C PHE A 281 1.06 -2.32 13.01
N LEU A 282 1.36 -3.27 12.13
CA LEU A 282 0.59 -4.51 12.01
C LEU A 282 0.66 -5.35 13.29
N ILE A 283 1.85 -5.53 13.84
CA ILE A 283 2.05 -6.26 15.10
C ILE A 283 1.30 -5.59 16.25
N GLN A 284 1.36 -4.26 16.36
CA GLN A 284 0.65 -3.51 17.40
C GLN A 284 -0.87 -3.69 17.32
N LYS A 285 -1.45 -3.83 16.11
CA LYS A 285 -2.87 -4.14 15.96
C LYS A 285 -3.24 -5.46 16.64
N PHE A 286 -2.42 -6.50 16.46
CA PHE A 286 -2.61 -7.79 17.15
C PHE A 286 -2.41 -7.65 18.65
N HIS A 287 -1.41 -6.88 19.05
CA HIS A 287 -1.11 -6.68 20.48
C HIS A 287 -2.26 -5.94 21.19
N HIS A 288 -2.79 -4.89 20.58
CA HIS A 288 -3.96 -4.18 21.11
C HIS A 288 -5.20 -5.07 21.25
N PHE A 289 -5.38 -6.03 20.35
CA PHE A 289 -6.47 -6.99 20.43
C PHE A 289 -6.23 -8.05 21.51
N SER A 290 -5.01 -8.56 21.62
CA SER A 290 -4.70 -9.67 22.56
C SER A 290 -4.64 -9.22 24.04
N ASN A 291 -4.20 -7.97 24.29
CA ASN A 291 -4.03 -7.47 25.65
C ASN A 291 -5.33 -7.42 26.49
N PRO A 292 -6.47 -6.93 25.99
CA PRO A 292 -7.72 -6.97 26.74
C PRO A 292 -8.18 -8.40 27.08
N ILE A 293 -7.92 -9.35 26.16
CA ILE A 293 -8.27 -10.75 26.37
C ILE A 293 -7.43 -11.35 27.49
N LYS A 294 -6.11 -11.15 27.45
CA LYS A 294 -5.20 -11.62 28.52
C LYS A 294 -5.54 -10.99 29.86
N ARG A 295 -5.79 -9.68 29.90
CA ARG A 295 -6.24 -9.01 31.14
C ARG A 295 -7.57 -9.55 31.65
N GLY A 296 -8.51 -9.82 30.75
CA GLY A 296 -9.77 -10.45 31.10
C GLY A 296 -9.57 -11.82 31.73
N GLU A 297 -8.71 -12.65 31.16
CA GLU A 297 -8.34 -13.96 31.68
C GLU A 297 -7.69 -13.84 33.08
N GLU A 298 -6.72 -12.96 33.27
CA GLU A 298 -6.07 -12.69 34.54
C GLU A 298 -7.07 -12.24 35.61
N ILE A 299 -7.99 -11.32 35.29
CA ILE A 299 -9.03 -10.83 36.20
C ILE A 299 -9.96 -11.99 36.63
N ILE A 300 -10.36 -12.85 35.70
CA ILE A 300 -11.23 -14.00 35.99
C ILE A 300 -10.52 -14.98 36.94
N VAL A 301 -9.26 -15.31 36.66
CA VAL A 301 -8.45 -16.20 37.47
C VAL A 301 -8.23 -15.61 38.87
N GLU A 302 -7.90 -14.33 38.96
CA GLU A 302 -7.70 -13.65 40.24
C GLU A 302 -8.99 -13.60 41.07
N ARG A 303 -10.13 -13.27 40.40
CA ARG A 303 -11.44 -13.22 41.08
C ARG A 303 -11.87 -14.59 41.60
N ALA A 304 -11.65 -15.65 40.81
CA ALA A 304 -11.91 -17.01 41.23
C ALA A 304 -11.05 -17.42 42.45
N ARG A 305 -9.75 -17.10 42.42
CA ARG A 305 -8.84 -17.31 43.52
C ARG A 305 -9.23 -16.52 44.79
N ARG A 306 -9.73 -15.31 44.64
CA ARG A 306 -10.20 -14.47 45.75
C ARG A 306 -11.44 -15.10 46.41
N VAL A 307 -12.44 -15.46 45.60
CA VAL A 307 -13.65 -16.13 46.10
C VAL A 307 -13.31 -17.39 46.87
N LEU A 308 -12.42 -18.22 46.32
CA LEU A 308 -11.97 -19.44 47.00
C LEU A 308 -11.26 -19.15 48.33
N ARG A 309 -10.43 -18.12 48.40
CA ARG A 309 -9.77 -17.73 49.66
C ARG A 309 -10.75 -17.22 50.69
N ASP A 310 -11.71 -16.37 50.27
CA ASP A 310 -12.69 -15.78 51.17
C ASP A 310 -13.62 -16.86 51.76
N GLU A 311 -14.08 -17.80 50.94
CA GLU A 311 -14.88 -18.94 51.40
C GLU A 311 -14.09 -19.89 52.33
N LYS A 312 -12.82 -20.13 52.03
CA LYS A 312 -11.91 -20.90 52.91
C LYS A 312 -11.73 -20.20 54.27
N THR A 313 -11.57 -18.88 54.28
CA THR A 313 -11.42 -18.08 55.49
C THR A 313 -12.72 -18.08 56.32
N LYS A 314 -13.86 -17.87 55.69
CA LYS A 314 -15.16 -17.98 56.34
C LYS A 314 -15.37 -19.35 56.99
N PHE A 315 -15.03 -20.38 56.25
CA PHE A 315 -15.10 -21.77 56.76
C PHE A 315 -14.18 -22.00 57.98
N GLN A 316 -12.91 -21.53 57.90
CA GLN A 316 -11.99 -21.63 59.02
C GLN A 316 -12.47 -20.86 60.27
N ASN A 317 -13.05 -19.68 60.06
CA ASN A 317 -13.64 -18.87 61.15
C ASN A 317 -14.87 -19.56 61.76
N MET A 318 -15.70 -20.21 60.95
CA MET A 318 -16.85 -20.97 61.41
C MET A 318 -16.43 -22.17 62.26
N ILE A 319 -15.34 -22.87 61.82
CA ILE A 319 -14.75 -23.96 62.65
C ILE A 319 -14.22 -23.42 64.00
N ARG A 320 -13.52 -22.25 63.97
CA ARG A 320 -13.01 -21.64 65.22
C ARG A 320 -14.15 -21.23 66.14
N TYR A 321 -15.18 -20.57 65.59
CA TYR A 321 -16.36 -20.15 66.36
C TYR A 321 -17.07 -21.37 66.96
N PHE A 322 -17.27 -22.39 66.13
CA PHE A 322 -17.86 -23.64 66.57
C PHE A 322 -17.05 -24.29 67.71
N ARG A 323 -15.71 -24.41 67.56
CA ARG A 323 -14.83 -24.95 68.63
C ARG A 323 -14.90 -24.11 69.91
N SER A 324 -14.88 -22.76 69.75
CA SER A 324 -14.96 -21.87 70.92
C SER A 324 -16.29 -21.98 71.63
N ALA A 325 -17.41 -22.00 70.90
CA ALA A 325 -18.75 -22.11 71.44
C ALA A 325 -18.96 -23.51 72.15
N THR A 326 -18.44 -24.55 71.49
CA THR A 326 -18.52 -25.92 72.04
C THR A 326 -17.68 -26.04 73.31
N ASN A 327 -16.44 -25.51 73.30
CA ASN A 327 -15.59 -25.53 74.49
C ASN A 327 -16.17 -24.70 75.63
N ALA A 328 -16.75 -23.51 75.35
CA ALA A 328 -17.40 -22.67 76.33
C ALA A 328 -18.66 -23.38 76.93
N GLY A 329 -19.45 -24.01 76.01
CA GLY A 329 -20.59 -24.86 76.47
C GLY A 329 -20.20 -26.00 77.30
N LEU A 330 -19.16 -26.74 76.88
CA LEU A 330 -18.62 -27.89 77.67
C LEU A 330 -18.04 -27.46 79.01
N MET A 331 -17.31 -26.30 79.07
CA MET A 331 -16.81 -25.79 80.39
C MET A 331 -17.96 -25.42 81.33
N LYS A 332 -18.98 -24.72 80.81
CA LYS A 332 -20.16 -24.35 81.58
C LYS A 332 -20.90 -25.60 82.11
N SER A 333 -21.11 -26.55 81.21
CA SER A 333 -21.76 -27.80 81.58
C SER A 333 -20.93 -28.64 82.56
N ARG A 334 -19.59 -28.63 82.51
CA ARG A 334 -18.71 -29.34 83.44
C ARG A 334 -18.82 -28.81 84.87
N VAL A 335 -19.10 -27.57 85.05
CA VAL A 335 -19.31 -26.96 86.39
C VAL A 335 -20.68 -27.40 86.97
N GLU A 336 -21.72 -27.44 86.14
CA GLU A 336 -23.07 -27.89 86.57
C GLU A 336 -23.23 -29.38 86.61
N ILE A 337 -22.37 -30.14 86.01
CA ILE A 337 -22.52 -31.57 85.70
C ILE A 337 -21.84 -32.53 86.75
N ARG A 338 -21.25 -32.11 87.82
CA ARG A 338 -20.79 -33.08 88.78
C ARG A 338 -21.91 -33.96 89.39
N SER A 339 -23.22 -33.63 89.23
CA SER A 339 -24.36 -34.35 89.72
C SER A 339 -25.17 -35.09 88.64
N GLN A 340 -24.92 -34.94 87.34
CA GLN A 340 -25.67 -35.64 86.29
C GLN A 340 -24.82 -36.11 85.12
N SER A 341 -23.62 -36.67 85.42
CA SER A 341 -22.56 -36.85 84.41
C SER A 341 -22.86 -37.81 83.25
N GLU A 342 -23.64 -38.81 83.43
CA GLU A 342 -23.78 -39.86 82.37
C GLU A 342 -24.78 -39.47 81.26
N SER A 343 -25.88 -38.80 81.63
CA SER A 343 -26.86 -38.39 80.62
C SER A 343 -26.34 -37.26 79.75
N LEU A 344 -25.59 -36.33 80.26
CA LEU A 344 -24.96 -35.25 79.60
C LEU A 344 -23.80 -35.67 78.71
N LEU A 345 -23.03 -36.69 79.13
CA LEU A 345 -21.96 -37.25 78.28
C LEU A 345 -22.51 -37.90 77.01
N GLN A 346 -23.68 -38.55 77.08
CA GLN A 346 -24.34 -39.09 75.89
C GLN A 346 -24.91 -37.99 74.97
N ASN A 347 -25.53 -36.95 75.54
CA ASN A 347 -26.07 -35.81 74.81
C ASN A 347 -24.96 -34.98 74.17
N SER A 348 -23.82 -34.80 74.86
CA SER A 348 -22.67 -34.13 74.31
C SER A 348 -22.06 -34.91 73.13
N LYS A 349 -21.91 -36.21 73.25
CA LYS A 349 -21.42 -37.08 72.16
C LYS A 349 -22.40 -37.08 70.96
N PHE A 350 -23.70 -37.09 71.25
CA PHE A 350 -24.72 -36.97 70.16
C PHE A 350 -24.66 -35.62 69.41
N LEU A 351 -24.54 -34.51 70.19
CA LEU A 351 -24.39 -33.17 69.61
C LEU A 351 -23.14 -33.02 68.78
N ILE A 352 -22.01 -33.51 69.23
CA ILE A 352 -20.76 -33.52 68.52
C ILE A 352 -20.87 -34.31 67.19
N ARG A 353 -21.41 -35.53 67.24
CA ARG A 353 -21.61 -36.36 66.03
C ARG A 353 -22.59 -35.74 65.05
N LYS A 354 -23.68 -35.13 65.53
CA LYS A 354 -24.65 -34.41 64.69
C LYS A 354 -23.99 -33.19 63.99
N ASN A 355 -23.17 -32.46 64.74
CA ASN A 355 -22.49 -31.27 64.18
C ASN A 355 -21.33 -31.64 63.24
N GLU A 356 -20.64 -32.75 63.51
CA GLU A 356 -19.67 -33.32 62.56
C GLU A 356 -20.36 -33.74 61.24
N GLY A 357 -21.55 -34.38 61.40
CA GLY A 357 -22.36 -34.73 60.22
C GLY A 357 -22.80 -33.51 59.40
N LEU A 358 -23.29 -32.43 60.09
CA LEU A 358 -23.67 -31.17 59.46
C LEU A 358 -22.47 -30.44 58.84
N LEU A 359 -21.31 -30.45 59.52
CA LEU A 359 -20.07 -29.88 58.98
C LEU A 359 -19.60 -30.60 57.72
N LYS A 360 -19.59 -31.95 57.77
CA LYS A 360 -19.27 -32.74 56.54
C LYS A 360 -20.24 -32.44 55.40
N TRP A 361 -21.52 -32.31 55.73
CA TRP A 361 -22.54 -31.96 54.70
C TRP A 361 -22.35 -30.54 54.14
N SER A 362 -22.03 -29.55 55.01
CA SER A 362 -21.72 -28.19 54.60
C SER A 362 -20.43 -28.12 53.80
N MET A 363 -19.39 -28.91 54.15
CA MET A 363 -18.18 -29.03 53.34
C MET A 363 -18.47 -29.55 51.93
N VAL A 364 -19.25 -30.63 51.82
CA VAL A 364 -19.65 -31.19 50.53
C VAL A 364 -20.51 -30.18 49.74
N GLY A 365 -21.39 -29.45 50.43
CA GLY A 365 -22.20 -28.39 49.80
C GLY A 365 -21.37 -27.22 49.30
N LEU A 366 -20.38 -26.78 50.08
CA LEU A 366 -19.44 -25.69 49.66
C LEU A 366 -18.56 -26.12 48.49
N GLU A 367 -17.99 -27.34 48.57
CA GLU A 367 -17.17 -27.90 47.50
C GLU A 367 -17.97 -28.02 46.19
N LYS A 368 -19.22 -28.48 46.29
CA LYS A 368 -20.12 -28.60 45.15
C LYS A 368 -20.49 -27.23 44.57
N ASN A 369 -20.78 -26.24 45.43
CA ASN A 369 -21.13 -24.89 44.99
C ASN A 369 -19.92 -24.18 44.36
N VAL A 370 -18.73 -24.30 44.95
CA VAL A 370 -17.51 -23.74 44.39
C VAL A 370 -17.20 -24.36 43.03
N ASN A 371 -17.26 -25.69 42.93
CA ASN A 371 -17.05 -26.38 41.67
C ASN A 371 -18.07 -26.02 40.62
N SER A 372 -19.34 -25.82 41.04
CA SER A 372 -20.40 -25.34 40.14
C SER A 372 -20.15 -23.90 39.63
N GLN A 373 -19.75 -23.00 40.55
CA GLN A 373 -19.43 -21.61 40.17
C GLN A 373 -18.20 -21.56 39.26
N VAL A 374 -17.14 -22.29 39.58
CA VAL A 374 -15.96 -22.37 38.73
C VAL A 374 -16.31 -22.97 37.36
N GLY A 375 -17.18 -23.99 37.36
CA GLY A 375 -17.69 -24.58 36.12
C GLY A 375 -18.52 -23.60 35.30
N ALA A 376 -19.38 -22.81 35.93
CA ALA A 376 -20.18 -21.78 35.27
C ALA A 376 -19.29 -20.66 34.69
N CYS A 377 -18.30 -20.19 35.46
CA CYS A 377 -17.33 -19.20 34.99
C CYS A 377 -16.50 -19.70 33.80
N LYS A 378 -16.05 -20.97 33.88
CA LYS A 378 -15.34 -21.60 32.75
C LYS A 378 -16.25 -21.71 31.50
N LYS A 379 -17.52 -22.03 31.71
CA LYS A 379 -18.48 -22.14 30.63
C LYS A 379 -18.71 -20.76 29.98
N GLN A 380 -18.94 -19.71 30.79
CA GLN A 380 -19.07 -18.32 30.29
C GLN A 380 -17.83 -17.86 29.54
N LEU A 381 -16.64 -18.18 30.03
CA LEU A 381 -15.41 -17.88 29.35
C LEU A 381 -15.33 -18.56 27.97
N ASN A 382 -15.67 -19.85 27.92
CA ASN A 382 -15.69 -20.59 26.66
C ASN A 382 -16.76 -20.06 25.69
N GLU A 383 -17.92 -19.70 26.18
CA GLU A 383 -18.99 -19.07 25.38
C GLU A 383 -18.51 -17.74 24.80
N LEU A 384 -17.88 -16.87 25.60
CA LEU A 384 -17.27 -15.61 25.12
C LEU A 384 -16.20 -15.84 24.08
N ILE A 385 -15.35 -16.85 24.27
CA ILE A 385 -14.33 -17.21 23.27
C ILE A 385 -14.99 -17.65 21.95
N ILE A 386 -16.04 -18.47 22.04
CA ILE A 386 -16.79 -18.95 20.87
C ILE A 386 -17.50 -17.78 20.18
N GLU A 387 -18.17 -16.94 20.95
CA GLU A 387 -18.89 -15.77 20.43
C GLU A 387 -17.92 -14.79 19.74
N THR A 388 -16.76 -14.51 20.35
CA THR A 388 -15.72 -13.68 19.76
C THR A 388 -15.23 -14.27 18.43
N LYS A 389 -15.00 -15.60 18.40
CA LYS A 389 -14.63 -16.28 17.16
C LYS A 389 -15.72 -16.17 16.08
N GLN A 390 -16.98 -16.38 16.49
CA GLN A 390 -18.12 -16.29 15.55
C GLN A 390 -18.29 -14.87 14.98
N ILE A 391 -18.23 -13.85 15.85
CA ILE A 391 -18.31 -12.45 15.43
C ILE A 391 -17.17 -12.13 14.45
N THR A 392 -15.96 -12.59 14.75
CA THR A 392 -14.81 -12.40 13.86
C THR A 392 -15.03 -13.05 12.49
N VAL A 393 -15.52 -14.30 12.50
CA VAL A 393 -15.83 -15.01 11.24
C VAL A 393 -16.95 -14.32 10.45
N ILE A 394 -18.01 -13.87 11.13
CA ILE A 394 -19.12 -13.15 10.48
C ILE A 394 -18.64 -11.81 9.91
N GLN A 395 -17.83 -11.06 10.65
CA GLN A 395 -17.22 -9.81 10.18
C GLN A 395 -16.34 -10.03 8.95
N LEU A 396 -15.48 -11.06 9.02
CA LEU A 396 -14.63 -11.44 7.88
C LEU A 396 -15.44 -11.85 6.65
N SER A 397 -16.50 -12.66 6.88
CA SER A 397 -17.42 -13.06 5.80
C SER A 397 -18.10 -11.84 5.17
N LYS A 398 -18.63 -10.94 5.99
CA LYS A 398 -19.30 -9.72 5.51
C LYS A 398 -18.36 -8.80 4.71
N GLN A 399 -17.12 -8.69 5.16
CA GLN A 399 -16.10 -7.93 4.41
C GLN A 399 -15.74 -8.63 3.09
N LYS A 400 -15.64 -9.97 3.10
CA LYS A 400 -15.42 -10.75 1.90
C LYS A 400 -16.53 -10.55 0.86
N ASP A 401 -17.79 -10.58 1.32
CA ASP A 401 -18.94 -10.37 0.42
C ASP A 401 -18.96 -8.95 -0.17
N ASN A 402 -18.63 -7.95 0.66
CA ASN A 402 -18.50 -6.57 0.19
C ASN A 402 -17.38 -6.45 -0.87
N LEU A 403 -16.24 -7.08 -0.62
CA LEU A 403 -15.12 -7.11 -1.56
C LEU A 403 -15.52 -7.72 -2.91
N LEU A 404 -16.16 -8.89 -2.88
CA LEU A 404 -16.65 -9.57 -4.08
C LEU A 404 -17.64 -8.71 -4.89
N ARG A 405 -18.46 -7.90 -4.19
CA ARG A 405 -19.40 -7.00 -4.85
C ARG A 405 -18.68 -5.86 -5.57
N VAL A 406 -17.69 -5.27 -4.90
CA VAL A 406 -16.91 -4.17 -5.47
C VAL A 406 -16.03 -4.67 -6.63
N GLU A 407 -15.43 -5.86 -6.48
CA GLU A 407 -14.66 -6.50 -7.55
C GLU A 407 -15.48 -6.69 -8.82
N LYS A 408 -16.72 -7.17 -8.69
CA LYS A 408 -17.65 -7.30 -9.82
C LYS A 408 -17.95 -5.95 -10.49
N GLN A 409 -18.12 -4.89 -9.70
CA GLN A 409 -18.38 -3.55 -10.25
C GLN A 409 -17.19 -3.03 -11.04
N VAL A 410 -15.99 -3.26 -10.55
CA VAL A 410 -14.77 -2.82 -11.22
C VAL A 410 -14.46 -3.62 -12.49
N ALA A 411 -14.69 -4.93 -12.47
CA ALA A 411 -14.50 -5.77 -13.65
C ALA A 411 -15.38 -5.34 -14.85
N ILE A 412 -16.49 -4.64 -14.58
CA ILE A 412 -17.35 -4.09 -15.64
C ILE A 412 -16.73 -2.83 -16.28
N LEU A 413 -15.91 -2.09 -15.52
CA LEU A 413 -15.30 -0.83 -15.97
C LEU A 413 -13.91 -1.01 -16.58
N ASP A 414 -13.36 -2.22 -16.52
CA ASP A 414 -12.05 -2.52 -17.09
C ASP A 414 -12.04 -2.37 -18.60
N PRO A 415 -11.25 -1.50 -19.15
CA PRO A 415 -11.13 -1.30 -20.59
C PRO A 415 -10.80 -2.58 -21.36
N VAL A 416 -10.03 -3.48 -20.74
CA VAL A 416 -9.67 -4.77 -21.34
C VAL A 416 -10.92 -5.65 -21.54
N ASN A 417 -11.85 -5.61 -20.60
CA ASN A 417 -13.10 -6.34 -20.71
C ASN A 417 -14.06 -5.72 -21.75
N ILE A 418 -13.96 -4.42 -21.96
CA ILE A 418 -14.69 -3.71 -23.01
C ILE A 418 -14.16 -4.13 -24.38
N LEU A 419 -12.86 -4.17 -24.53
CA LEU A 419 -12.22 -4.65 -25.77
C LEU A 419 -12.57 -6.12 -26.06
N ARG A 420 -12.59 -6.99 -25.04
CA ARG A 420 -12.97 -8.40 -25.17
C ARG A 420 -14.44 -8.62 -25.59
N ARG A 421 -15.32 -7.67 -25.34
CA ARG A 421 -16.73 -7.69 -25.76
C ARG A 421 -16.92 -7.27 -27.22
N GLY A 422 -15.83 -7.03 -27.93
CA GLY A 422 -15.86 -6.64 -29.35
C GLY A 422 -15.88 -5.13 -29.58
N PHE A 423 -15.73 -4.32 -28.53
CA PHE A 423 -15.49 -2.90 -28.70
C PHE A 423 -14.02 -2.66 -29.05
N SER A 424 -13.78 -1.58 -29.69
CA SER A 424 -12.43 -1.14 -30.03
C SER A 424 -12.23 0.31 -29.61
N ILE A 425 -11.01 0.66 -29.32
CA ILE A 425 -10.64 2.05 -29.03
C ILE A 425 -9.82 2.56 -30.21
N THR A 426 -10.35 3.54 -30.90
CA THR A 426 -9.65 4.16 -32.01
C THR A 426 -8.87 5.35 -31.50
N LEU A 427 -7.59 5.39 -31.81
CA LEU A 427 -6.68 6.46 -31.46
C LEU A 427 -6.30 7.24 -32.72
N TYR A 428 -6.21 8.54 -32.56
CA TYR A 428 -5.56 9.42 -33.49
C TYR A 428 -4.42 10.16 -32.78
N ASN A 429 -3.22 9.99 -33.30
CA ASN A 429 -2.00 10.49 -32.67
C ASN A 429 -1.83 10.12 -31.17
N GLY A 430 -2.25 8.90 -30.81
CA GLY A 430 -2.12 8.38 -29.46
C GLY A 430 -3.25 8.76 -28.50
N VAL A 431 -4.24 9.54 -28.93
CA VAL A 431 -5.39 9.95 -28.12
C VAL A 431 -6.66 9.28 -28.64
N ALA A 432 -7.55 8.86 -27.73
CA ALA A 432 -8.80 8.21 -28.12
C ALA A 432 -9.69 9.16 -28.91
N LEU A 433 -10.04 8.76 -30.12
CA LEU A 433 -10.90 9.49 -31.01
C LEU A 433 -12.34 9.47 -30.49
N ARG A 434 -12.89 10.62 -30.18
CA ARG A 434 -14.24 10.74 -29.63
C ARG A 434 -15.26 11.30 -30.62
N SER A 435 -14.76 11.94 -31.66
CA SER A 435 -15.61 12.55 -32.67
C SER A 435 -15.02 12.39 -34.07
N SER A 436 -15.89 12.13 -35.03
CA SER A 436 -15.50 12.07 -36.45
C SER A 436 -14.92 13.40 -36.98
N LYS A 437 -15.14 14.52 -36.27
CA LYS A 437 -14.60 15.83 -36.60
C LYS A 437 -13.11 16.00 -36.32
N GLU A 438 -12.55 15.07 -35.56
CA GLU A 438 -11.14 15.12 -35.09
C GLU A 438 -10.17 14.54 -36.14
N VAL A 439 -10.68 13.98 -37.22
CA VAL A 439 -9.86 13.35 -38.27
C VAL A 439 -10.30 13.79 -39.65
N GLN A 440 -9.35 13.87 -40.57
CA GLN A 440 -9.57 14.19 -41.98
C GLN A 440 -9.24 13.02 -42.91
N ALA A 441 -9.71 13.10 -44.14
CA ALA A 441 -9.34 12.08 -45.14
C ALA A 441 -7.82 12.08 -45.35
N GLY A 442 -7.18 10.97 -45.26
CA GLY A 442 -5.73 10.78 -45.31
C GLY A 442 -5.07 10.57 -43.95
N ASP A 443 -5.77 10.85 -42.82
CA ASP A 443 -5.20 10.63 -41.52
C ASP A 443 -5.12 9.14 -41.19
N LYS A 444 -4.06 8.78 -40.51
CA LYS A 444 -3.89 7.41 -39.96
C LYS A 444 -4.43 7.34 -38.55
N ILE A 445 -5.30 6.40 -38.34
CA ILE A 445 -5.87 6.08 -37.02
C ILE A 445 -5.45 4.69 -36.62
N THR A 446 -5.20 4.51 -35.35
CA THR A 446 -4.88 3.20 -34.77
C THR A 446 -6.07 2.73 -33.96
N THR A 447 -6.63 1.61 -34.33
CA THR A 447 -7.74 1.01 -33.56
C THR A 447 -7.20 -0.16 -32.73
N ILE A 448 -7.29 0.00 -31.42
CA ILE A 448 -6.90 -1.03 -30.44
C ILE A 448 -8.07 -2.01 -30.29
N VAL A 449 -7.80 -3.25 -30.50
CA VAL A 449 -8.69 -4.38 -30.24
C VAL A 449 -8.06 -5.31 -29.18
N THR A 450 -8.72 -6.34 -28.80
CA THR A 450 -8.32 -7.25 -27.70
C THR A 450 -6.91 -7.83 -27.84
N ASP A 451 -6.46 -8.11 -29.04
CA ASP A 451 -5.25 -8.88 -29.35
C ASP A 451 -4.24 -8.13 -30.23
N GLY A 452 -4.45 -6.84 -30.42
CA GLY A 452 -3.53 -6.05 -31.21
C GLY A 452 -4.08 -4.68 -31.61
N GLU A 453 -3.44 -4.09 -32.56
CA GLU A 453 -3.85 -2.81 -33.12
C GLU A 453 -3.95 -2.87 -34.64
N ILE A 454 -4.90 -2.15 -35.16
CA ILE A 454 -5.15 -2.04 -36.61
C ILE A 454 -4.88 -0.58 -37.00
N ILE A 455 -3.95 -0.40 -37.88
CA ILE A 455 -3.68 0.94 -38.44
C ILE A 455 -4.54 1.08 -39.70
N SER A 456 -5.35 2.11 -39.73
CA SER A 456 -6.24 2.41 -40.85
C SER A 456 -6.05 3.86 -41.31
N GLU A 457 -6.33 4.09 -42.53
CA GLU A 457 -6.34 5.45 -43.10
C GLU A 457 -7.79 5.90 -43.31
N VAL A 458 -8.09 7.07 -42.84
CA VAL A 458 -9.42 7.65 -42.96
C VAL A 458 -9.69 8.01 -44.41
N LYS A 459 -10.58 7.31 -45.10
CA LYS A 459 -10.99 7.63 -46.45
C LYS A 459 -11.98 8.80 -46.52
N SER A 460 -12.87 8.88 -45.56
CA SER A 460 -13.80 9.98 -45.41
C SER A 460 -14.32 10.04 -43.98
N SER A 461 -14.55 11.23 -43.49
CA SER A 461 -15.21 11.47 -42.19
C SER A 461 -16.51 12.24 -42.47
N LYS A 462 -17.64 11.67 -42.05
CA LYS A 462 -18.94 12.34 -42.09
C LYS A 462 -19.41 12.52 -40.66
N PRO A 463 -19.51 13.74 -40.14
CA PRO A 463 -20.18 13.96 -38.86
C PRO A 463 -21.69 13.76 -39.05
N GLU A 464 -22.31 13.01 -38.16
CA GLU A 464 -23.77 12.98 -37.99
C GLU A 464 -24.29 14.30 -37.47
#